data_216e5a2cdcebdd670b6b0520d1a4975e
#
_entry.id   216e5a2cdcebdd670b6b0520d1a4975e
#
_cell.length_a   1.000
_cell.length_b   1.000
_cell.length_c   1.000
_cell.angle_alpha   90.00
_cell.angle_beta   90.00
_cell.angle_gamma   90.00
#
_symmetry.space_group_name_H-M   'P 1'
#
loop_
_entity.id
_entity.type
_entity.pdbx_description
1 polymer ?
#
loop_
_entity_poly.entity_id
_entity_poly.type
_entity_poly.pdbx_seq_one_letter_code
_entity_poly.pdbx_strand_id
1 'polypeptide(L)'
;HEKGKVFYSEMKSNRNIFMYHPVKKTHCCIKPDELVTLIKKHYWGKIKYVTFKTTDGSEVSHKTYSFEAKLKDCDVPIKFVVIFGKWNKDDDNKYHILITNNLRASAKMVITNYLLRWGIEHCFKELKDTFYFDHYQVRHINKIDRYWNLCLVAWTLTYWIKQNAYLTKILETKPKTFNEIKQAV
;
A
#
# COMPACT_ATOMS: atom_id res chain seq x y z
N HIS A 1 13.69 5.49 19.07
CA HIS A 1 12.36 5.98 18.62
C HIS A 1 12.42 7.49 18.45
N GLU A 2 12.60 7.96 17.20
CA GLU A 2 12.33 9.36 16.88
C GLU A 2 10.84 9.61 17.13
N LYS A 3 10.53 10.42 18.14
CA LYS A 3 9.18 10.83 18.49
C LYS A 3 8.51 11.48 17.27
N GLY A 4 7.45 10.88 16.80
CA GLY A 4 6.54 11.49 15.84
C GLY A 4 6.40 10.87 14.45
N LYS A 5 7.25 9.93 14.05
CA LYS A 5 7.10 9.28 12.74
C LYS A 5 6.05 8.16 12.80
N VAL A 6 5.05 8.26 11.93
CA VAL A 6 4.02 7.23 11.74
C VAL A 6 4.39 6.35 10.56
N PHE A 7 4.24 5.04 10.71
CA PHE A 7 4.42 4.10 9.62
C PHE A 7 3.14 3.31 9.34
N TYR A 8 2.98 2.89 8.10
CA TYR A 8 1.96 1.96 7.63
C TYR A 8 2.66 0.89 6.80
N SER A 9 2.53 -0.37 7.18
CA SER A 9 3.22 -1.48 6.50
C SER A 9 2.37 -2.74 6.51
N GLU A 10 2.61 -3.61 5.54
CA GLU A 10 2.09 -4.96 5.57
C GLU A 10 3.02 -5.87 6.40
N MET A 11 2.43 -6.68 7.23
CA MET A 11 3.15 -7.62 8.06
C MET A 11 3.50 -8.88 7.25
N LYS A 12 4.76 -9.28 7.29
CA LYS A 12 5.18 -10.55 6.66
C LYS A 12 4.59 -11.75 7.42
N SER A 13 4.21 -12.79 6.68
CA SER A 13 3.59 -14.03 7.20
C SER A 13 4.47 -14.80 8.21
N ASN A 14 5.79 -14.57 8.20
CA ASN A 14 6.73 -15.21 9.12
C ASN A 14 6.89 -14.50 10.49
N ARG A 15 6.17 -13.40 10.73
CA ARG A 15 6.22 -12.67 12.00
C ARG A 15 5.17 -13.17 12.97
N ASN A 16 5.54 -13.32 14.24
CA ASN A 16 4.63 -13.72 15.31
C ASN A 16 4.07 -12.48 16.04
N ILE A 17 2.82 -12.58 16.43
CA ILE A 17 2.07 -11.55 17.16
C ILE A 17 1.94 -11.99 18.60
N PHE A 18 2.34 -11.15 19.55
CA PHE A 18 2.16 -11.40 20.97
C PHE A 18 0.86 -10.76 21.44
N MET A 19 -0.13 -11.60 21.76
CA MET A 19 -1.46 -11.17 22.18
C MET A 19 -2.12 -12.15 23.14
N TYR A 20 -3.21 -11.70 23.76
CA TYR A 20 -4.04 -12.58 24.59
C TYR A 20 -4.79 -13.61 23.73
N HIS A 21 -4.60 -14.89 24.01
CA HIS A 21 -5.27 -15.98 23.32
C HIS A 21 -6.58 -16.34 24.06
N PRO A 22 -7.76 -16.19 23.42
CA PRO A 22 -9.06 -16.31 24.09
C PRO A 22 -9.34 -17.74 24.63
N VAL A 23 -8.85 -18.76 23.95
CA VAL A 23 -9.06 -20.17 24.35
C VAL A 23 -8.06 -20.60 25.44
N LYS A 24 -6.77 -20.26 25.26
CA LYS A 24 -5.71 -20.58 26.21
C LYS A 24 -5.76 -19.69 27.46
N LYS A 25 -6.52 -18.60 27.45
CA LYS A 25 -6.64 -17.59 28.52
C LYS A 25 -5.29 -17.05 29.02
N THR A 26 -4.31 -16.95 28.14
CA THR A 26 -2.95 -16.46 28.42
C THR A 26 -2.40 -15.67 27.24
N HIS A 27 -1.38 -14.86 27.51
CA HIS A 27 -0.64 -14.18 26.45
C HIS A 27 0.35 -15.15 25.83
N CYS A 28 0.33 -15.24 24.51
CA CYS A 28 1.27 -16.08 23.74
C CYS A 28 1.55 -15.51 22.36
N CYS A 29 2.59 -16.06 21.74
CA CYS A 29 2.92 -15.75 20.35
C CYS A 29 2.03 -16.57 19.43
N ILE A 30 1.39 -15.89 18.48
CA ILE A 30 0.45 -16.48 17.52
C ILE A 30 0.94 -16.17 16.11
N LYS A 31 0.88 -17.17 15.23
CA LYS A 31 1.17 -16.98 13.80
C LYS A 31 -0.01 -16.29 13.10
N PRO A 32 0.22 -15.60 11.96
CA PRO A 32 -0.85 -14.95 11.19
C PRO A 32 -2.03 -15.85 10.83
N ASP A 33 -1.76 -17.07 10.37
CA ASP A 33 -2.82 -18.02 9.98
C ASP A 33 -3.67 -18.48 11.19
N GLU A 34 -3.02 -18.73 12.33
CA GLU A 34 -3.70 -19.06 13.59
C GLU A 34 -4.55 -17.87 14.07
N LEU A 35 -4.03 -16.64 13.95
CA LEU A 35 -4.76 -15.42 14.27
C LEU A 35 -6.03 -15.29 13.43
N VAL A 36 -5.93 -15.45 12.11
CA VAL A 36 -7.07 -15.36 11.20
C VAL A 36 -8.14 -16.40 11.55
N THR A 37 -7.71 -17.63 11.86
CA THR A 37 -8.61 -18.69 12.30
C THR A 37 -9.31 -18.34 13.61
N LEU A 38 -8.58 -17.78 14.57
CA LEU A 38 -9.15 -17.30 15.85
C LEU A 38 -10.16 -16.17 15.65
N ILE A 39 -9.86 -15.21 14.76
CA ILE A 39 -10.78 -14.11 14.44
C ILE A 39 -12.07 -14.66 13.83
N LYS A 40 -11.96 -15.55 12.85
CA LYS A 40 -13.13 -16.16 12.21
C LYS A 40 -13.99 -16.94 13.23
N LYS A 41 -13.38 -17.63 14.19
CA LYS A 41 -14.08 -18.46 15.16
C LYS A 41 -14.67 -17.66 16.35
N HIS A 42 -13.95 -16.69 16.89
CA HIS A 42 -14.30 -16.05 18.16
C HIS A 42 -14.67 -14.57 18.06
N TYR A 43 -14.29 -13.89 16.96
CA TYR A 43 -14.46 -12.44 16.80
C TYR A 43 -15.24 -12.04 15.56
N TRP A 44 -15.94 -12.98 14.92
CA TRP A 44 -16.69 -12.72 13.69
C TRP A 44 -17.68 -11.57 13.82
N GLY A 45 -18.39 -11.47 14.95
CA GLY A 45 -19.33 -10.37 15.25
C GLY A 45 -18.69 -8.99 15.42
N LYS A 46 -17.35 -8.91 15.53
CA LYS A 46 -16.59 -7.66 15.64
C LYS A 46 -15.97 -7.23 14.30
N ILE A 47 -16.14 -8.01 13.25
CA ILE A 47 -15.69 -7.69 11.90
C ILE A 47 -16.56 -6.56 11.35
N LYS A 48 -15.90 -5.56 10.76
CA LYS A 48 -16.55 -4.39 10.14
C LYS A 48 -16.22 -4.34 8.66
N TYR A 49 -17.19 -3.90 7.86
CA TYR A 49 -16.92 -3.58 6.47
C TYR A 49 -16.28 -2.19 6.37
N VAL A 50 -15.23 -2.10 5.59
CA VAL A 50 -14.55 -0.84 5.28
C VAL A 50 -14.49 -0.68 3.78
N THR A 51 -15.08 0.40 3.29
CA THR A 51 -15.03 0.78 1.87
C THR A 51 -13.90 1.77 1.65
N PHE A 52 -13.06 1.50 0.66
CA PHE A 52 -11.95 2.35 0.24
C PHE A 52 -11.79 2.34 -1.27
N LYS A 53 -11.09 3.34 -1.80
CA LYS A 53 -10.77 3.41 -3.23
C LYS A 53 -9.47 2.69 -3.48
N THR A 54 -9.46 1.84 -4.49
CA THR A 54 -8.26 1.19 -5.00
C THR A 54 -7.45 2.17 -5.87
N THR A 55 -6.27 1.77 -6.30
CA THR A 55 -5.36 2.60 -7.11
C THR A 55 -5.93 2.97 -8.49
N ASP A 56 -6.85 2.18 -9.01
CA ASP A 56 -7.58 2.43 -10.26
C ASP A 56 -8.84 3.30 -10.08
N GLY A 57 -9.12 3.73 -8.84
CA GLY A 57 -10.25 4.57 -8.49
C GLY A 57 -11.56 3.83 -8.21
N SER A 58 -11.60 2.50 -8.37
CA SER A 58 -12.77 1.70 -8.03
C SER A 58 -12.97 1.63 -6.51
N GLU A 59 -14.23 1.58 -6.07
CA GLU A 59 -14.55 1.39 -4.65
C GLU A 59 -14.71 -0.10 -4.35
N VAL A 60 -13.97 -0.56 -3.34
CA VAL A 60 -14.02 -1.93 -2.87
C VAL A 60 -14.32 -1.94 -1.37
N SER A 61 -15.16 -2.89 -0.96
CA SER A 61 -15.53 -3.08 0.44
C SER A 61 -15.00 -4.41 0.94
N HIS A 62 -14.23 -4.36 2.02
CA HIS A 62 -13.66 -5.56 2.63
C HIS A 62 -14.08 -5.72 4.09
N LYS A 63 -14.20 -6.96 4.49
CA LYS A 63 -14.32 -7.33 5.90
C LYS A 63 -13.00 -7.06 6.60
N THR A 64 -13.03 -6.32 7.71
CA THR A 64 -11.83 -5.96 8.47
C THR A 64 -12.00 -6.20 9.95
N TYR A 65 -10.92 -6.58 10.62
CA TYR A 65 -10.84 -6.66 12.06
C TYR A 65 -9.62 -5.91 12.57
N SER A 66 -9.80 -5.01 13.53
CA SER A 66 -8.71 -4.20 14.09
C SER A 66 -8.53 -4.47 15.56
N PHE A 67 -7.29 -4.58 16.00
CA PHE A 67 -6.93 -4.78 17.40
C PHE A 67 -5.53 -4.22 17.70
N GLU A 68 -5.19 -4.14 18.95
CA GLU A 68 -3.87 -3.73 19.43
C GLU A 68 -3.15 -4.91 20.04
N ALA A 69 -1.88 -5.08 19.68
CA ALA A 69 -1.02 -6.14 20.18
C ALA A 69 0.46 -5.73 20.05
N LYS A 70 1.37 -6.63 20.39
CA LYS A 70 2.82 -6.44 20.16
C LYS A 70 3.34 -7.44 19.14
N LEU A 71 4.43 -7.12 18.47
CA LEU A 71 5.24 -8.15 17.79
C LEU A 71 6.11 -8.87 18.81
N LYS A 72 6.46 -10.13 18.54
CA LYS A 72 7.25 -10.97 19.45
C LYS A 72 8.49 -10.29 20.01
N ASP A 73 9.20 -9.54 19.17
CA ASP A 73 10.49 -8.92 19.50
C ASP A 73 10.38 -7.39 19.64
N CYS A 74 9.18 -6.87 19.93
CA CYS A 74 8.93 -5.44 20.03
C CYS A 74 7.96 -5.13 21.17
N ASP A 75 8.43 -4.39 22.17
CA ASP A 75 7.63 -4.00 23.34
C ASP A 75 6.66 -2.85 23.09
N VAL A 76 6.74 -2.21 21.92
CA VAL A 76 5.84 -1.12 21.57
C VAL A 76 4.49 -1.67 21.11
N PRO A 77 3.37 -1.15 21.62
CA PRO A 77 2.06 -1.52 21.14
C PRO A 77 1.88 -1.06 19.69
N ILE A 78 1.33 -1.94 18.89
CA ILE A 78 1.08 -1.74 17.45
C ILE A 78 -0.38 -2.03 17.17
N LYS A 79 -0.99 -1.24 16.31
CA LYS A 79 -2.31 -1.52 15.78
C LYS A 79 -2.20 -2.45 14.58
N PHE A 80 -2.98 -3.50 14.61
CA PHE A 80 -3.14 -4.48 13.54
C PHE A 80 -4.50 -4.28 12.87
N VAL A 81 -4.52 -4.34 11.56
CA VAL A 81 -5.74 -4.35 10.75
C VAL A 81 -5.69 -5.56 9.83
N VAL A 82 -6.49 -6.56 10.14
CA VAL A 82 -6.67 -7.75 9.31
C VAL A 82 -7.74 -7.44 8.28
N ILE A 83 -7.43 -7.64 7.01
CA ILE A 83 -8.31 -7.45 5.86
C ILE A 83 -8.55 -8.83 5.28
N PHE A 84 -9.80 -9.24 5.15
CA PHE A 84 -10.17 -10.50 4.53
C PHE A 84 -10.43 -10.25 3.05
N GLY A 85 -9.78 -11.04 2.18
CA GLY A 85 -9.88 -10.92 0.74
C GLY A 85 -8.57 -10.52 0.05
N LYS A 86 -8.62 -10.43 -1.29
CA LYS A 86 -7.57 -9.81 -2.12
C LYS A 86 -7.83 -8.32 -2.23
N TRP A 87 -6.81 -7.52 -2.55
CA TRP A 87 -6.93 -6.07 -2.70
C TRP A 87 -8.05 -5.62 -3.67
N ASN A 88 -8.31 -6.39 -4.71
CA ASN A 88 -9.26 -6.08 -5.78
C ASN A 88 -10.48 -7.01 -5.78
N LYS A 89 -10.59 -7.97 -4.87
CA LYS A 89 -11.69 -8.92 -4.83
C LYS A 89 -11.85 -9.50 -3.43
N ASP A 90 -13.09 -9.60 -2.97
CA ASP A 90 -13.41 -10.33 -1.75
C ASP A 90 -13.14 -11.83 -1.97
N ASP A 91 -12.29 -12.41 -1.11
CA ASP A 91 -11.88 -13.82 -1.15
C ASP A 91 -11.63 -14.26 0.29
N ASP A 92 -12.58 -14.94 0.89
CA ASP A 92 -12.53 -15.33 2.30
C ASP A 92 -11.34 -16.24 2.68
N ASN A 93 -10.62 -16.79 1.69
CA ASN A 93 -9.44 -17.64 1.91
C ASN A 93 -8.12 -16.87 1.90
N LYS A 94 -8.14 -15.59 1.53
CA LYS A 94 -6.96 -14.71 1.55
C LYS A 94 -7.13 -13.61 2.56
N TYR A 95 -6.02 -13.13 3.06
CA TYR A 95 -6.01 -12.03 4.01
C TYR A 95 -4.73 -11.20 3.87
N HIS A 96 -4.80 -9.96 4.32
CA HIS A 96 -3.68 -9.07 4.51
C HIS A 96 -3.67 -8.57 5.95
N ILE A 97 -2.51 -8.42 6.55
CA ILE A 97 -2.38 -7.85 7.88
C ILE A 97 -1.54 -6.58 7.77
N LEU A 98 -2.19 -5.44 7.97
CA LEU A 98 -1.51 -4.14 8.02
C LEU A 98 -1.19 -3.79 9.46
N ILE A 99 -0.07 -3.10 9.66
CA ILE A 99 0.41 -2.66 10.97
C ILE A 99 0.76 -1.18 10.95
N THR A 100 0.53 -0.51 12.09
CA THR A 100 0.90 0.88 12.30
C THR A 100 1.17 1.16 13.78
N ASN A 101 2.08 2.10 14.06
CA ASN A 101 2.28 2.62 15.41
C ASN A 101 1.26 3.72 15.79
N ASN A 102 0.40 4.15 14.87
CA ASN A 102 -0.69 5.06 15.17
C ASN A 102 -1.91 4.28 15.71
N LEU A 103 -1.99 4.11 17.03
CA LEU A 103 -3.07 3.36 17.67
C LEU A 103 -4.45 3.98 17.45
N ARG A 104 -4.53 5.30 17.23
CA ARG A 104 -5.79 6.02 17.00
C ARG A 104 -6.30 5.93 15.55
N ALA A 105 -5.48 5.44 14.61
CA ALA A 105 -5.87 5.35 13.21
C ALA A 105 -7.06 4.40 13.02
N SER A 106 -8.05 4.79 12.24
CA SER A 106 -9.13 3.90 11.82
C SER A 106 -8.62 2.86 10.82
N ALA A 107 -9.32 1.73 10.66
CA ALA A 107 -8.96 0.72 9.66
C ALA A 107 -8.92 1.32 8.24
N LYS A 108 -9.88 2.18 7.89
CA LYS A 108 -9.91 2.90 6.62
C LYS A 108 -8.64 3.74 6.42
N MET A 109 -8.23 4.50 7.45
CA MET A 109 -7.03 5.32 7.40
C MET A 109 -5.77 4.48 7.18
N VAL A 110 -5.65 3.34 7.88
CA VAL A 110 -4.50 2.43 7.73
C VAL A 110 -4.44 1.87 6.32
N ILE A 111 -5.56 1.40 5.79
CA ILE A 111 -5.65 0.86 4.43
C ILE A 111 -5.31 1.91 3.39
N THR A 112 -5.93 3.09 3.46
CA THR A 112 -5.70 4.17 2.48
C THR A 112 -4.24 4.61 2.47
N ASN A 113 -3.62 4.82 3.65
CA ASN A 113 -2.22 5.22 3.72
C ASN A 113 -1.27 4.11 3.24
N TYR A 114 -1.58 2.84 3.50
CA TYR A 114 -0.79 1.74 2.96
C TYR A 114 -0.88 1.67 1.43
N LEU A 115 -2.07 1.86 0.86
CA LEU A 115 -2.27 1.84 -0.60
C LEU A 115 -1.53 2.97 -1.33
N LEU A 116 -1.28 4.12 -0.67
CA LEU A 116 -0.45 5.18 -1.24
C LEU A 116 0.97 4.71 -1.59
N ARG A 117 1.49 3.68 -0.93
CA ARG A 117 2.78 3.06 -1.26
C ARG A 117 2.83 2.50 -2.68
N TRP A 118 1.71 1.99 -3.19
CA TRP A 118 1.61 1.51 -4.58
C TRP A 118 1.87 2.60 -5.62
N GLY A 119 1.61 3.86 -5.26
CA GLY A 119 1.94 5.00 -6.11
C GLY A 119 3.44 5.09 -6.40
N ILE A 120 4.29 4.76 -5.43
CA ILE A 120 5.76 4.74 -5.60
C ILE A 120 6.17 3.61 -6.56
N GLU A 121 5.64 2.41 -6.35
CA GLU A 121 5.92 1.25 -7.21
C GLU A 121 5.45 1.49 -8.64
N HIS A 122 4.27 2.10 -8.80
CA HIS A 122 3.73 2.47 -10.11
C HIS A 122 4.59 3.53 -10.80
N CYS A 123 5.02 4.56 -10.07
CA CYS A 123 5.95 5.57 -10.56
C CYS A 123 7.25 4.93 -11.09
N PHE A 124 7.89 4.05 -10.32
CA PHE A 124 9.10 3.36 -10.77
C PHE A 124 8.86 2.45 -11.97
N LYS A 125 7.72 1.78 -12.03
CA LYS A 125 7.34 0.98 -13.19
C LYS A 125 7.20 1.85 -14.43
N GLU A 126 6.47 2.97 -14.35
CA GLU A 126 6.32 3.91 -15.45
C GLU A 126 7.66 4.51 -15.91
N LEU A 127 8.52 4.88 -14.94
CA LEU A 127 9.85 5.39 -15.24
C LEU A 127 10.70 4.37 -16.04
N LYS A 128 10.62 3.08 -15.69
CA LYS A 128 11.34 2.02 -16.39
C LYS A 128 10.72 1.69 -17.76
N ASP A 129 9.42 1.44 -17.79
CA ASP A 129 8.73 0.92 -18.96
C ASP A 129 8.54 2.00 -20.05
N THR A 130 8.31 3.26 -19.65
CA THR A 130 7.99 4.35 -20.57
C THR A 130 9.15 5.30 -20.81
N PHE A 131 9.90 5.63 -19.78
CA PHE A 131 11.00 6.61 -19.83
C PHE A 131 12.39 5.96 -19.86
N TYR A 132 12.46 4.63 -19.87
CA TYR A 132 13.71 3.87 -19.98
C TYR A 132 14.74 4.24 -18.91
N PHE A 133 14.27 4.52 -17.69
CA PHE A 133 15.08 5.01 -16.58
C PHE A 133 16.32 4.16 -16.25
N ASP A 134 16.28 2.87 -16.51
CA ASP A 134 17.37 1.90 -16.32
C ASP A 134 18.13 1.54 -17.61
N HIS A 135 17.82 2.18 -18.75
CA HIS A 135 18.44 1.91 -20.06
C HIS A 135 19.62 2.84 -20.40
N TYR A 136 20.25 3.46 -19.39
CA TYR A 136 21.43 4.28 -19.64
C TYR A 136 22.63 3.44 -20.11
N GLN A 137 23.34 3.93 -21.13
CA GLN A 137 24.50 3.25 -21.73
C GLN A 137 25.83 3.92 -21.35
N VAL A 138 25.84 4.72 -20.31
CA VAL A 138 27.01 5.47 -19.84
C VAL A 138 27.50 4.91 -18.53
N ARG A 139 28.85 4.89 -18.33
CA ARG A 139 29.49 4.37 -17.11
C ARG A 139 29.86 5.46 -16.10
N HIS A 140 29.83 6.71 -16.51
CA HIS A 140 30.26 7.83 -15.66
C HIS A 140 29.10 8.28 -14.77
N ILE A 141 29.31 8.30 -13.45
CA ILE A 141 28.25 8.59 -12.46
C ILE A 141 27.52 9.91 -12.72
N ASN A 142 28.22 10.99 -12.99
CA ASN A 142 27.61 12.29 -13.28
C ASN A 142 26.73 12.31 -14.53
N LYS A 143 27.02 11.43 -15.49
CA LYS A 143 26.19 11.30 -16.71
C LYS A 143 24.95 10.45 -16.41
N ILE A 144 25.06 9.44 -15.53
CA ILE A 144 23.95 8.64 -15.05
C ILE A 144 22.97 9.54 -14.28
N ASP A 145 23.48 10.36 -13.35
CA ASP A 145 22.65 11.29 -12.57
C ASP A 145 21.89 12.28 -13.46
N ARG A 146 22.57 12.84 -14.48
CA ARG A 146 21.93 13.74 -15.46
C ARG A 146 20.84 13.01 -16.24
N TYR A 147 21.09 11.80 -16.68
CA TYR A 147 20.12 10.98 -17.40
C TYR A 147 18.87 10.70 -16.51
N TRP A 148 19.08 10.30 -15.27
CA TRP A 148 17.99 10.07 -14.34
C TRP A 148 17.18 11.33 -14.05
N ASN A 149 17.83 12.47 -13.88
CA ASN A 149 17.16 13.75 -13.71
C ASN A 149 16.29 14.11 -14.92
N LEU A 150 16.78 13.87 -16.15
CA LEU A 150 16.00 14.09 -17.36
C LEU A 150 14.77 13.17 -17.42
N CYS A 151 14.91 11.89 -17.07
CA CYS A 151 13.79 10.95 -17.01
C CYS A 151 12.74 11.40 -15.99
N LEU A 152 13.16 11.86 -14.80
CA LEU A 152 12.27 12.35 -13.75
C LEU A 152 11.55 13.65 -14.19
N VAL A 153 12.24 14.57 -14.83
CA VAL A 153 11.64 15.79 -15.40
C VAL A 153 10.60 15.42 -16.45
N ALA A 154 10.96 14.55 -17.40
CA ALA A 154 10.04 14.09 -18.44
C ALA A 154 8.80 13.41 -17.86
N TRP A 155 8.97 12.54 -16.86
CA TRP A 155 7.86 11.91 -16.14
C TRP A 155 6.98 12.94 -15.46
N THR A 156 7.58 13.90 -14.73
CA THR A 156 6.84 14.96 -14.02
C THR A 156 6.03 15.83 -14.98
N LEU A 157 6.62 16.24 -16.10
CA LEU A 157 5.93 17.03 -17.12
C LEU A 157 4.76 16.26 -17.74
N THR A 158 4.98 14.99 -18.07
CA THR A 158 3.95 14.12 -18.63
C THR A 158 2.81 13.91 -17.66
N TYR A 159 3.13 13.69 -16.36
CA TYR A 159 2.13 13.60 -15.31
C TYR A 159 1.33 14.90 -15.15
N TRP A 160 2.01 16.03 -15.19
CA TRP A 160 1.37 17.35 -15.12
C TRP A 160 0.45 17.62 -16.33
N ILE A 161 0.87 17.27 -17.54
CA ILE A 161 0.02 17.33 -18.74
C ILE A 161 -1.24 16.49 -18.56
N LYS A 162 -1.10 15.25 -18.09
CA LYS A 162 -2.22 14.34 -17.83
C LYS A 162 -3.23 14.90 -16.83
N GLN A 163 -2.78 15.64 -15.83
CA GLN A 163 -3.64 16.24 -14.81
C GLN A 163 -4.26 17.57 -15.25
N ASN A 164 -3.70 18.22 -16.26
CA ASN A 164 -4.14 19.54 -16.68
C ASN A 164 -5.20 19.44 -17.79
N ALA A 165 -6.46 19.72 -17.42
CA ALA A 165 -7.60 19.64 -18.33
C ALA A 165 -7.47 20.58 -19.56
N TYR A 166 -6.77 21.70 -19.42
CA TYR A 166 -6.55 22.64 -20.52
C TYR A 166 -5.58 22.05 -21.56
N LEU A 167 -4.47 21.49 -21.10
CA LEU A 167 -3.48 20.86 -21.98
C LEU A 167 -4.02 19.60 -22.66
N THR A 168 -4.80 18.79 -21.98
CA THR A 168 -5.47 17.62 -22.58
C THR A 168 -6.50 18.02 -23.62
N LYS A 169 -7.12 19.19 -23.48
CA LYS A 169 -8.03 19.74 -24.50
C LYS A 169 -7.30 20.23 -25.74
N ILE A 170 -6.12 20.86 -25.58
CA ILE A 170 -5.28 21.31 -26.71
C ILE A 170 -4.78 20.11 -27.53
N LEU A 171 -4.44 19.01 -26.86
CA LEU A 171 -4.00 17.79 -27.50
C LEU A 171 -5.15 17.00 -28.19
N GLU A 172 -6.39 17.51 -28.13
CA GLU A 172 -7.63 16.89 -28.66
C GLU A 172 -7.86 15.43 -28.19
N THR A 173 -7.08 14.99 -27.23
CA THR A 173 -7.12 13.65 -26.68
C THR A 173 -7.21 13.71 -25.15
N LYS A 174 -7.92 12.73 -24.55
CA LYS A 174 -7.83 12.48 -23.10
C LYS A 174 -6.92 11.27 -22.89
N PRO A 175 -5.62 11.44 -22.89
CA PRO A 175 -4.70 10.32 -22.78
C PRO A 175 -4.91 9.62 -21.41
N LYS A 176 -5.14 8.31 -21.47
CA LYS A 176 -5.30 7.48 -20.29
C LYS A 176 -3.96 6.96 -19.78
N THR A 177 -3.00 6.81 -20.69
CA THR A 177 -1.69 6.25 -20.39
C THR A 177 -0.56 7.24 -20.74
N PHE A 178 0.59 7.07 -20.12
CA PHE A 178 1.80 7.85 -20.43
C PHE A 178 2.28 7.63 -21.87
N ASN A 179 2.12 6.43 -22.42
CA ASN A 179 2.49 6.13 -23.80
C ASN A 179 1.66 6.91 -24.80
N GLU A 180 0.37 7.08 -24.55
CA GLU A 180 -0.50 7.92 -25.42
C GLU A 180 -0.07 9.38 -25.41
N ILE A 181 0.34 9.93 -24.26
CA ILE A 181 0.87 11.30 -24.18
C ILE A 181 2.17 11.42 -24.97
N LYS A 182 3.08 10.43 -24.83
CA LYS A 182 4.35 10.42 -25.56
C LYS A 182 4.17 10.37 -27.08
N GLN A 183 3.09 9.77 -27.57
CA GLN A 183 2.78 9.74 -29.01
C GLN A 183 2.10 11.01 -29.51
N ALA A 184 1.47 11.79 -28.62
CA ALA A 184 0.73 13.01 -28.96
C ALA A 184 1.59 14.29 -28.92
N VAL A 185 2.80 14.23 -28.35
CA VAL A 185 3.80 15.30 -28.27
C VAL A 185 4.92 15.07 -29.28
#